data_af71bdf4973bd885ad42b81c40d3c146
#
_entry.id   af71bdf4973bd885ad42b81c40d3c146
#
_cell.length_a   1.000
_cell.length_b   1.000
_cell.length_c   1.000
_cell.angle_alpha   90.00
_cell.angle_beta   90.00
_cell.angle_gamma   90.00
#
_symmetry.space_group_name_H-M   'P 1'
#
loop_
_entity.id
_entity.type
_entity.pdbx_description
1 polymer ?
#
loop_
_entity_poly.entity_id
_entity_poly.type
_entity_poly.pdbx_seq_one_letter_code
_entity_poly.pdbx_strand_id
1 'polypeptide(L)'
;MPKKDGHTHTQFSHHGTTEPLSAYLSHAVSQGFSDYTVTEHAPLPGAFLAQFTGPVDARDHSAMHEDELAQYCQLVDQLQDEFQSQLTIHRGFEVDFLVGFEQDTRQFLDKMADWTDEIVISVHFMPNKAGQLAPIDYTPEVLAAAFPEIVTAPQAVFARYFDTVQQSLDFAKTLSHPTKIRIGHLTLIRKYQKYFELPVFNHENLLKITTILNDMKSAGCELDFNSAGLRKPYNGEPYPTASIARQAVQLGIPLVYGSDAHQVADQGQDYDILENILNQPLDN
;
A
#
# COMPACT_ATOMS: atom_id res chain seq x y z
N MET A 1 -3.12 4.00 -22.19
CA MET A 1 -3.94 3.97 -20.95
C MET A 1 -3.86 5.35 -20.33
N PRO A 2 -4.88 5.81 -19.57
CA PRO A 2 -4.76 7.06 -18.84
C PRO A 2 -3.57 7.00 -17.89
N LYS A 3 -2.86 8.13 -17.70
CA LYS A 3 -1.79 8.24 -16.74
C LYS A 3 -2.42 8.38 -15.34
N LYS A 4 -2.28 7.35 -14.52
CA LYS A 4 -2.93 7.25 -13.21
C LYS A 4 -1.91 7.20 -12.09
N ASP A 5 -2.15 7.95 -11.00
CA ASP A 5 -1.56 7.70 -9.69
C ASP A 5 -2.63 7.10 -8.79
N GLY A 6 -2.46 5.87 -8.42
CA GLY A 6 -3.48 5.08 -7.73
C GLY A 6 -3.19 4.83 -6.25
N HIS A 7 -2.09 5.38 -5.71
CA HIS A 7 -1.74 5.25 -4.30
C HIS A 7 -1.10 6.55 -3.82
N THR A 8 -1.85 7.35 -3.07
CA THR A 8 -1.45 8.69 -2.66
C THR A 8 -2.03 9.06 -1.29
N HIS A 9 -1.32 9.93 -0.57
CA HIS A 9 -1.72 10.42 0.73
C HIS A 9 -2.06 11.93 0.72
N THR A 10 -2.44 12.47 1.85
CA THR A 10 -2.98 13.83 1.99
C THR A 10 -2.45 14.48 3.27
N GLN A 11 -2.92 15.68 3.57
CA GLN A 11 -2.65 16.35 4.84
C GLN A 11 -3.22 15.64 6.09
N PHE A 12 -4.01 14.57 5.92
CA PHE A 12 -4.50 13.74 7.02
C PHE A 12 -3.53 12.61 7.38
N SER A 13 -2.45 12.42 6.61
CA SER A 13 -1.37 11.51 6.97
C SER A 13 -0.51 12.13 8.06
N HIS A 14 -0.59 11.61 9.29
CA HIS A 14 0.12 12.16 10.45
C HIS A 14 1.64 11.98 10.39
N HIS A 15 2.17 11.21 9.44
CA HIS A 15 3.60 11.07 9.17
C HIS A 15 4.04 11.69 7.83
N GLY A 16 3.11 12.41 7.18
CA GLY A 16 3.37 13.18 5.96
C GLY A 16 3.60 14.67 6.24
N THR A 17 3.42 15.48 5.19
CA THR A 17 3.45 16.94 5.28
C THR A 17 2.02 17.49 5.43
N THR A 18 1.93 18.77 5.84
CA THR A 18 0.64 19.48 5.94
C THR A 18 0.22 20.14 4.62
N GLU A 19 0.84 19.76 3.49
CA GLU A 19 0.48 20.31 2.18
C GLU A 19 -0.95 19.89 1.83
N PRO A 20 -1.80 20.83 1.37
CA PRO A 20 -3.20 20.53 1.11
C PRO A 20 -3.37 19.59 -0.10
N LEU A 21 -4.37 18.72 -0.08
CA LEU A 21 -4.68 17.81 -1.19
C LEU A 21 -4.84 18.54 -2.53
N SER A 22 -5.38 19.77 -2.54
CA SER A 22 -5.45 20.60 -3.76
C SER A 22 -4.09 20.87 -4.42
N ALA A 23 -3.00 20.94 -3.62
CA ALA A 23 -1.65 21.11 -4.15
C ALA A 23 -1.17 19.81 -4.81
N TYR A 24 -1.46 18.63 -4.23
CA TYR A 24 -1.18 17.33 -4.84
C TYR A 24 -1.92 17.18 -6.18
N LEU A 25 -3.22 17.50 -6.21
CA LEU A 25 -4.02 17.39 -7.44
C LEU A 25 -3.53 18.35 -8.52
N SER A 26 -3.22 19.61 -8.17
CA SER A 26 -2.64 20.58 -9.10
C SER A 26 -1.29 20.11 -9.66
N HIS A 27 -0.46 19.51 -8.82
CA HIS A 27 0.81 18.94 -9.24
C HIS A 27 0.60 17.74 -10.18
N ALA A 28 -0.32 16.82 -9.86
CA ALA A 28 -0.68 15.69 -10.70
C ALA A 28 -1.11 16.16 -12.11
N VAL A 29 -2.01 17.15 -12.20
CA VAL A 29 -2.41 17.76 -13.47
C VAL A 29 -1.21 18.31 -14.24
N SER A 30 -0.31 19.03 -13.56
CA SER A 30 0.90 19.60 -14.17
C SER A 30 1.85 18.53 -14.72
N GLN A 31 1.86 17.33 -14.12
CA GLN A 31 2.63 16.17 -14.54
C GLN A 31 1.92 15.33 -15.63
N GLY A 32 0.72 15.75 -16.05
CA GLY A 32 -0.05 15.09 -17.11
C GLY A 32 -0.80 13.83 -16.64
N PHE A 33 -1.04 13.67 -15.35
CA PHE A 33 -1.96 12.65 -14.85
C PHE A 33 -3.39 13.03 -15.24
N SER A 34 -4.17 12.03 -15.65
CA SER A 34 -5.59 12.14 -15.99
C SER A 34 -6.51 11.42 -15.02
N ASP A 35 -5.93 10.51 -14.23
CA ASP A 35 -6.62 9.73 -13.19
C ASP A 35 -5.82 9.76 -11.89
N TYR A 36 -6.55 9.82 -10.77
CA TYR A 36 -5.97 9.95 -9.45
C TYR A 36 -6.83 9.25 -8.41
N THR A 37 -6.26 8.37 -7.61
CA THR A 37 -6.98 7.80 -6.47
C THR A 37 -6.43 8.41 -5.18
N VAL A 38 -7.30 9.06 -4.41
CA VAL A 38 -6.94 9.50 -3.05
C VAL A 38 -7.11 8.30 -2.13
N THR A 39 -6.02 7.81 -1.56
CA THR A 39 -5.98 6.59 -0.74
C THR A 39 -5.36 6.84 0.62
N GLU A 40 -5.86 7.85 1.36
CA GLU A 40 -5.36 8.09 2.70
C GLU A 40 -5.50 6.85 3.60
N HIS A 41 -4.58 6.68 4.55
CA HIS A 41 -4.64 5.59 5.52
C HIS A 41 -5.96 5.61 6.27
N ALA A 42 -6.74 4.53 6.13
CA ALA A 42 -8.00 4.35 6.86
C ALA A 42 -7.76 4.32 8.37
N PRO A 43 -8.69 4.84 9.19
CA PRO A 43 -8.57 4.78 10.62
C PRO A 43 -8.32 3.36 11.12
N LEU A 44 -7.34 3.18 11.99
CA LEU A 44 -7.04 1.89 12.60
C LEU A 44 -8.15 1.50 13.59
N PRO A 45 -8.55 0.21 13.65
CA PRO A 45 -9.56 -0.25 14.59
C PRO A 45 -9.23 0.08 16.04
N GLY A 46 -10.20 0.64 16.79
CA GLY A 46 -9.99 0.98 18.20
C GLY A 46 -9.59 -0.22 19.07
N ALA A 47 -10.07 -1.42 18.73
CA ALA A 47 -9.68 -2.65 19.41
C ALA A 47 -8.19 -2.99 19.18
N PHE A 48 -7.66 -2.73 17.98
CA PHE A 48 -6.24 -2.86 17.70
C PHE A 48 -5.42 -1.82 18.46
N LEU A 49 -5.83 -0.53 18.40
CA LEU A 49 -5.15 0.55 19.09
C LEU A 49 -5.03 0.31 20.60
N ALA A 50 -6.09 -0.26 21.23
CA ALA A 50 -6.10 -0.61 22.64
C ALA A 50 -5.15 -1.75 23.03
N GLN A 51 -4.78 -2.61 22.07
CA GLN A 51 -3.91 -3.76 22.29
C GLN A 51 -2.49 -3.56 21.78
N PHE A 52 -2.24 -2.46 21.07
CA PHE A 52 -0.93 -2.19 20.47
C PHE A 52 0.13 -1.94 21.54
N THR A 53 1.24 -2.66 21.47
CA THR A 53 2.36 -2.60 22.41
C THR A 53 3.64 -2.02 21.83
N GLY A 54 3.60 -1.55 20.59
CA GLY A 54 4.72 -0.91 19.90
C GLY A 54 4.94 0.55 20.33
N PRO A 55 5.82 1.28 19.62
CA PRO A 55 6.03 2.70 19.88
C PRO A 55 4.73 3.51 19.75
N VAL A 56 4.51 4.44 20.68
CA VAL A 56 3.30 5.28 20.71
C VAL A 56 3.15 6.06 19.40
N ASP A 57 4.24 6.65 18.90
CA ASP A 57 4.22 7.40 17.64
C ASP A 57 3.87 6.52 16.43
N ALA A 58 4.31 5.24 16.42
CA ALA A 58 3.93 4.30 15.37
C ALA A 58 2.44 3.93 15.41
N ARG A 59 1.80 4.01 16.59
CA ARG A 59 0.35 3.83 16.74
C ARG A 59 -0.42 5.08 16.31
N ASP A 60 0.01 6.23 16.81
CA ASP A 60 -0.78 7.46 16.72
C ASP A 60 -0.59 8.17 15.37
N HIS A 61 0.50 7.86 14.63
CA HIS A 61 0.81 8.52 13.36
C HIS A 61 0.71 7.59 12.13
N SER A 62 0.35 6.33 12.29
CA SER A 62 0.27 5.39 11.15
C SER A 62 -0.96 5.59 10.25
N ALA A 63 -2.00 6.25 10.75
CA ALA A 63 -3.24 6.42 10.00
C ALA A 63 -3.97 7.71 10.43
N MET A 64 -4.94 8.15 9.63
CA MET A 64 -5.82 9.23 10.05
C MET A 64 -6.67 8.79 11.25
N HIS A 65 -7.05 9.73 12.11
CA HIS A 65 -7.91 9.45 13.25
C HIS A 65 -9.39 9.32 12.82
N GLU A 66 -10.18 8.53 13.55
CA GLU A 66 -11.60 8.30 13.24
C GLU A 66 -12.42 9.61 13.18
N ASP A 67 -12.10 10.61 14.00
CA ASP A 67 -12.77 11.91 14.03
C ASP A 67 -12.42 12.81 12.83
N GLU A 68 -11.37 12.50 12.07
CA GLU A 68 -10.97 13.20 10.84
C GLU A 68 -11.67 12.65 9.60
N LEU A 69 -12.23 11.42 9.67
CA LEU A 69 -12.81 10.70 8.53
C LEU A 69 -13.88 11.52 7.78
N ALA A 70 -14.78 12.18 8.52
CA ALA A 70 -15.82 12.97 7.90
C ALA A 70 -15.27 14.19 7.14
N GLN A 71 -14.23 14.83 7.68
CA GLN A 71 -13.57 15.97 7.04
C GLN A 71 -12.79 15.51 5.79
N TYR A 72 -12.11 14.36 5.87
CA TYR A 72 -11.44 13.76 4.72
C TYR A 72 -12.41 13.51 3.57
N CYS A 73 -13.52 12.80 3.83
CA CYS A 73 -14.52 12.50 2.80
C CYS A 73 -15.09 13.78 2.17
N GLN A 74 -15.46 14.77 3.00
CA GLN A 74 -15.99 16.04 2.51
C GLN A 74 -14.98 16.79 1.63
N LEU A 75 -13.71 16.79 2.01
CA LEU A 75 -12.64 17.43 1.22
C LEU A 75 -12.46 16.76 -0.13
N VAL A 76 -12.43 15.41 -0.16
CA VAL A 76 -12.27 14.66 -1.41
C VAL A 76 -13.43 14.90 -2.34
N ASP A 77 -14.68 14.87 -1.84
CA ASP A 77 -15.89 15.14 -2.64
C ASP A 77 -15.85 16.57 -3.23
N GLN A 78 -15.48 17.56 -2.43
CA GLN A 78 -15.34 18.94 -2.89
C GLN A 78 -14.31 19.08 -4.01
N LEU A 79 -13.12 18.46 -3.83
CA LEU A 79 -12.04 18.56 -4.81
C LEU A 79 -12.31 17.71 -6.06
N GLN A 80 -13.08 16.62 -5.95
CA GLN A 80 -13.55 15.85 -7.10
C GLN A 80 -14.41 16.75 -8.02
N ASP A 81 -15.31 17.54 -7.46
CA ASP A 81 -16.12 18.50 -8.21
C ASP A 81 -15.27 19.64 -8.81
N GLU A 82 -14.32 20.17 -8.04
CA GLU A 82 -13.46 21.28 -8.46
C GLU A 82 -12.55 20.90 -9.64
N PHE A 83 -11.97 19.71 -9.60
CA PHE A 83 -11.00 19.24 -10.59
C PHE A 83 -11.62 18.42 -11.74
N GLN A 84 -12.93 18.18 -11.77
CA GLN A 84 -13.62 17.27 -12.70
C GLN A 84 -13.30 17.49 -14.20
N SER A 85 -12.95 18.71 -14.60
CA SER A 85 -12.58 19.03 -16.00
C SER A 85 -11.14 18.70 -16.35
N GLN A 86 -10.28 18.39 -15.39
CA GLN A 86 -8.83 18.21 -15.56
C GLN A 86 -8.36 16.83 -15.13
N LEU A 87 -9.01 16.23 -14.12
CA LEU A 87 -8.57 15.03 -13.45
C LEU A 87 -9.79 14.18 -13.02
N THR A 88 -9.78 12.89 -13.35
CA THR A 88 -10.72 11.95 -12.78
C THR A 88 -10.22 11.52 -11.41
N ILE A 89 -10.92 11.94 -10.36
CA ILE A 89 -10.53 11.58 -8.99
C ILE A 89 -11.39 10.42 -8.51
N HIS A 90 -10.76 9.40 -7.96
CA HIS A 90 -11.39 8.25 -7.33
C HIS A 90 -11.22 8.36 -5.82
N ARG A 91 -12.31 8.11 -5.10
CA ARG A 91 -12.36 8.13 -3.63
C ARG A 91 -11.89 6.79 -3.10
N GLY A 92 -10.99 6.79 -2.15
CA GLY A 92 -10.43 5.55 -1.67
C GLY A 92 -9.78 5.63 -0.30
N PHE A 93 -9.22 4.50 0.08
CA PHE A 93 -8.43 4.33 1.30
C PHE A 93 -7.29 3.36 1.05
N GLU A 94 -6.17 3.59 1.73
CA GLU A 94 -5.24 2.53 2.04
C GLU A 94 -5.66 1.90 3.37
N VAL A 95 -5.97 0.60 3.33
CA VAL A 95 -6.54 -0.14 4.45
C VAL A 95 -5.52 -1.13 4.98
N ASP A 96 -5.16 -1.02 6.25
CA ASP A 96 -4.32 -2.01 6.90
C ASP A 96 -5.05 -3.34 7.09
N PHE A 97 -4.45 -4.42 6.57
CA PHE A 97 -4.86 -5.76 6.96
C PHE A 97 -4.21 -6.13 8.29
N LEU A 98 -5.05 -6.33 9.29
CA LEU A 98 -4.62 -6.62 10.66
C LEU A 98 -5.12 -8.01 11.07
N VAL A 99 -4.21 -8.97 11.22
CA VAL A 99 -4.53 -10.34 11.63
C VAL A 99 -5.25 -10.32 12.98
N GLY A 100 -6.46 -10.90 13.01
CA GLY A 100 -7.32 -10.94 14.19
C GLY A 100 -8.28 -9.75 14.34
N PHE A 101 -8.23 -8.77 13.42
CA PHE A 101 -9.12 -7.61 13.39
C PHE A 101 -9.88 -7.50 12.05
N GLU A 102 -9.99 -8.61 11.32
CA GLU A 102 -10.63 -8.65 10.00
C GLU A 102 -12.10 -8.20 10.06
N GLN A 103 -12.77 -8.49 11.16
CA GLN A 103 -14.18 -8.08 11.33
C GLN A 103 -14.31 -6.57 11.52
N ASP A 104 -13.40 -5.94 12.29
CA ASP A 104 -13.40 -4.49 12.50
C ASP A 104 -13.09 -3.77 11.17
N THR A 105 -12.09 -4.23 10.44
CA THR A 105 -11.76 -3.72 9.09
C THR A 105 -12.95 -3.85 8.15
N ARG A 106 -13.64 -4.99 8.16
CA ARG A 106 -14.85 -5.20 7.36
C ARG A 106 -15.96 -4.21 7.72
N GLN A 107 -16.22 -3.99 9.01
CA GLN A 107 -17.24 -3.04 9.45
C GLN A 107 -16.94 -1.62 8.95
N PHE A 108 -15.67 -1.22 8.96
CA PHE A 108 -15.25 0.06 8.37
C PHE A 108 -15.54 0.10 6.87
N LEU A 109 -15.13 -0.93 6.12
CA LEU A 109 -15.34 -1.00 4.66
C LEU A 109 -16.83 -1.04 4.31
N ASP A 110 -17.65 -1.78 5.06
CA ASP A 110 -19.12 -1.82 4.86
C ASP A 110 -19.75 -0.46 5.14
N LYS A 111 -19.30 0.26 6.17
CA LYS A 111 -19.74 1.64 6.47
C LYS A 111 -19.40 2.61 5.33
N MET A 112 -18.26 2.43 4.68
CA MET A 112 -17.76 3.34 3.65
C MET A 112 -18.06 2.88 2.21
N ALA A 113 -18.76 1.76 2.03
CA ALA A 113 -18.96 1.10 0.76
C ALA A 113 -19.58 1.99 -0.34
N ASP A 114 -20.58 2.80 -0.01
CA ASP A 114 -21.27 3.67 -0.96
C ASP A 114 -20.41 4.90 -1.36
N TRP A 115 -19.42 5.24 -0.55
CA TRP A 115 -18.53 6.37 -0.82
C TRP A 115 -17.25 5.94 -1.56
N THR A 116 -16.77 4.72 -1.35
CA THR A 116 -15.45 4.26 -1.78
C THR A 116 -15.48 3.67 -3.19
N ASP A 117 -14.67 4.21 -4.10
CA ASP A 117 -14.49 3.69 -5.46
C ASP A 117 -13.39 2.63 -5.53
N GLU A 118 -12.27 2.84 -4.84
CA GLU A 118 -11.07 1.99 -4.87
C GLU A 118 -10.45 1.85 -3.47
N ILE A 119 -9.85 0.70 -3.18
CA ILE A 119 -9.06 0.48 -1.96
C ILE A 119 -7.70 -0.13 -2.29
N VAL A 120 -6.69 0.27 -1.52
CA VAL A 120 -5.40 -0.42 -1.43
C VAL A 120 -5.41 -1.20 -0.13
N ILE A 121 -5.21 -2.52 -0.17
CA ILE A 121 -5.06 -3.34 1.03
C ILE A 121 -3.58 -3.59 1.25
N SER A 122 -3.08 -3.14 2.39
CA SER A 122 -1.65 -3.14 2.73
C SER A 122 -1.36 -3.92 4.01
N VAL A 123 -0.12 -4.36 4.14
CA VAL A 123 0.39 -5.03 5.35
C VAL A 123 1.53 -4.20 5.92
N HIS A 124 1.21 -3.29 6.85
CA HIS A 124 2.20 -2.54 7.62
C HIS A 124 2.47 -3.18 8.98
N PHE A 125 1.55 -4.03 9.47
CA PHE A 125 1.68 -4.72 10.75
C PHE A 125 1.62 -6.24 10.54
N MET A 126 2.54 -6.95 11.15
CA MET A 126 2.65 -8.40 11.04
C MET A 126 2.75 -9.03 12.43
N PRO A 127 2.16 -10.24 12.66
CA PRO A 127 2.33 -10.94 13.92
C PRO A 127 3.80 -11.32 14.17
N ASN A 128 4.34 -10.95 15.32
CA ASN A 128 5.63 -11.45 15.81
C ASN A 128 5.48 -12.88 16.38
N LYS A 129 6.56 -13.47 16.91
CA LYS A 129 6.51 -14.81 17.51
C LYS A 129 5.58 -14.93 18.73
N ALA A 130 5.30 -13.82 19.40
CA ALA A 130 4.35 -13.79 20.52
C ALA A 130 2.90 -13.59 20.06
N GLY A 131 2.66 -13.48 18.75
CA GLY A 131 1.34 -13.21 18.19
C GLY A 131 0.91 -11.74 18.25
N GLN A 132 1.78 -10.84 18.69
CA GLN A 132 1.50 -9.42 18.75
C GLN A 132 1.77 -8.77 17.38
N LEU A 133 0.85 -7.94 16.92
CA LEU A 133 1.06 -7.16 15.71
C LEU A 133 2.11 -6.07 15.96
N ALA A 134 3.11 -6.01 15.10
CA ALA A 134 4.19 -5.03 15.16
C ALA A 134 4.43 -4.42 13.78
N PRO A 135 4.78 -3.11 13.70
CA PRO A 135 5.04 -2.45 12.45
C PRO A 135 6.33 -3.00 11.81
N ILE A 136 6.30 -3.17 10.48
CA ILE A 136 7.44 -3.71 9.74
C ILE A 136 8.26 -2.63 9.05
N ASP A 137 7.74 -1.43 8.97
CA ASP A 137 8.30 -0.37 8.13
C ASP A 137 8.48 0.98 8.86
N TYR A 138 8.30 1.01 10.20
CA TYR A 138 8.42 2.22 11.00
C TYR A 138 9.90 2.69 11.12
N THR A 139 10.75 1.88 11.79
CA THR A 139 12.22 2.06 11.78
C THR A 139 12.93 0.72 11.74
N PRO A 140 14.23 0.67 11.30
CA PRO A 140 15.00 -0.57 11.32
C PRO A 140 15.08 -1.18 12.73
N GLU A 141 15.25 -0.35 13.77
CA GLU A 141 15.38 -0.80 15.16
C GLU A 141 14.09 -1.44 15.67
N VAL A 142 12.93 -0.86 15.31
CA VAL A 142 11.61 -1.39 15.68
C VAL A 142 11.37 -2.72 14.95
N LEU A 143 11.72 -2.81 13.66
CA LEU A 143 11.64 -4.07 12.93
C LEU A 143 12.52 -5.14 13.58
N ALA A 144 13.78 -4.83 13.91
CA ALA A 144 14.71 -5.79 14.53
C ALA A 144 14.26 -6.20 15.96
N ALA A 145 13.65 -5.28 16.72
CA ALA A 145 13.13 -5.58 18.06
C ALA A 145 11.92 -6.53 18.00
N ALA A 146 11.01 -6.31 17.05
CA ALA A 146 9.81 -7.13 16.89
C ALA A 146 10.09 -8.47 16.18
N PHE A 147 11.05 -8.48 15.24
CA PHE A 147 11.41 -9.61 14.39
C PHE A 147 12.93 -9.82 14.37
N PRO A 148 13.57 -10.23 15.48
CA PRO A 148 15.03 -10.34 15.57
C PRO A 148 15.63 -11.29 14.53
N GLU A 149 14.84 -12.20 13.98
CA GLU A 149 15.23 -13.08 12.90
C GLU A 149 15.51 -12.35 11.59
N ILE A 150 15.12 -11.08 11.45
CA ILE A 150 15.42 -10.30 10.23
C ILE A 150 16.95 -10.26 9.96
N VAL A 151 17.75 -10.32 11.02
CA VAL A 151 19.22 -10.35 10.94
C VAL A 151 19.78 -11.75 10.72
N THR A 152 19.22 -12.77 11.37
CA THR A 152 19.82 -14.13 11.40
C THR A 152 19.15 -15.13 10.45
N ALA A 153 17.89 -14.94 10.13
CA ALA A 153 17.09 -15.82 9.27
C ALA A 153 16.05 -15.00 8.47
N PRO A 154 16.47 -14.01 7.65
CA PRO A 154 15.55 -13.07 6.99
C PRO A 154 14.52 -13.77 6.11
N GLN A 155 14.86 -14.91 5.48
CA GLN A 155 13.92 -15.67 4.65
C GLN A 155 12.68 -16.16 5.43
N ALA A 156 12.84 -16.47 6.72
CA ALA A 156 11.72 -16.86 7.57
C ALA A 156 10.79 -15.67 7.90
N VAL A 157 11.35 -14.46 8.02
CA VAL A 157 10.58 -13.23 8.21
C VAL A 157 9.83 -12.90 6.91
N PHE A 158 10.49 -13.01 5.76
CA PHE A 158 9.85 -12.83 4.45
C PHE A 158 8.70 -13.82 4.24
N ALA A 159 8.90 -15.10 4.59
CA ALA A 159 7.85 -16.10 4.48
C ALA A 159 6.61 -15.73 5.29
N ARG A 160 6.77 -15.29 6.56
CA ARG A 160 5.66 -14.82 7.40
C ARG A 160 4.98 -13.59 6.81
N TYR A 161 5.75 -12.66 6.25
CA TYR A 161 5.19 -11.50 5.56
C TYR A 161 4.29 -11.92 4.39
N PHE A 162 4.77 -12.79 3.51
CA PHE A 162 3.97 -13.27 2.38
C PHE A 162 2.78 -14.12 2.81
N ASP A 163 2.87 -14.85 3.94
CA ASP A 163 1.72 -15.53 4.53
C ASP A 163 0.66 -14.52 5.00
N THR A 164 1.09 -13.38 5.56
CA THR A 164 0.18 -12.29 5.96
C THR A 164 -0.43 -11.59 4.73
N VAL A 165 0.36 -11.37 3.67
CA VAL A 165 -0.17 -10.83 2.40
C VAL A 165 -1.17 -11.81 1.77
N GLN A 166 -0.92 -13.12 1.82
CA GLN A 166 -1.89 -14.11 1.34
C GLN A 166 -3.20 -14.03 2.14
N GLN A 167 -3.13 -13.87 3.47
CA GLN A 167 -4.31 -13.69 4.32
C GLN A 167 -5.06 -12.40 3.98
N SER A 168 -4.35 -11.30 3.67
CA SER A 168 -4.97 -10.05 3.25
C SER A 168 -5.73 -10.21 1.92
N LEU A 169 -5.18 -10.97 0.98
CA LEU A 169 -5.84 -11.31 -0.27
C LEU A 169 -7.05 -12.23 -0.06
N ASP A 170 -6.94 -13.21 0.84
CA ASP A 170 -8.08 -14.08 1.20
C ASP A 170 -9.20 -13.28 1.87
N PHE A 171 -8.86 -12.31 2.71
CA PHE A 171 -9.81 -11.33 3.23
C PHE A 171 -10.46 -10.51 2.10
N ALA A 172 -9.66 -9.96 1.18
CA ALA A 172 -10.14 -9.19 0.02
C ALA A 172 -11.20 -9.96 -0.79
N LYS A 173 -10.98 -11.26 -1.04
CA LYS A 173 -11.93 -12.13 -1.76
C LYS A 173 -13.29 -12.27 -1.07
N THR A 174 -13.37 -11.98 0.22
CA THR A 174 -14.62 -12.08 1.00
C THR A 174 -15.40 -10.75 1.05
N LEU A 175 -14.86 -9.67 0.49
CA LEU A 175 -15.55 -8.39 0.43
C LEU A 175 -16.65 -8.44 -0.64
N SER A 176 -17.82 -7.96 -0.30
CA SER A 176 -19.03 -8.08 -1.14
C SER A 176 -19.34 -6.84 -1.98
N HIS A 177 -18.56 -5.78 -1.83
CA HIS A 177 -18.80 -4.51 -2.51
C HIS A 177 -18.06 -4.43 -3.85
N PRO A 178 -18.62 -3.73 -4.86
CA PRO A 178 -18.03 -3.61 -6.21
C PRO A 178 -16.81 -2.67 -6.28
N THR A 179 -16.16 -2.40 -5.17
CA THR A 179 -14.96 -1.57 -5.06
C THR A 179 -13.78 -2.26 -5.75
N LYS A 180 -12.99 -1.50 -6.49
CA LYS A 180 -11.72 -2.04 -7.03
C LYS A 180 -10.72 -2.24 -5.90
N ILE A 181 -10.13 -3.41 -5.86
CA ILE A 181 -9.18 -3.80 -4.83
C ILE A 181 -7.79 -3.90 -5.43
N ARG A 182 -6.84 -3.23 -4.80
CA ARG A 182 -5.41 -3.27 -5.12
C ARG A 182 -4.63 -3.80 -3.93
N ILE A 183 -3.67 -4.69 -4.18
CA ILE A 183 -2.73 -5.13 -3.13
C ILE A 183 -1.56 -4.16 -3.11
N GLY A 184 -1.36 -3.52 -1.96
CA GLY A 184 -0.34 -2.50 -1.74
C GLY A 184 1.08 -3.08 -1.69
N HIS A 185 2.05 -2.32 -2.12
CA HIS A 185 3.52 -2.49 -2.00
C HIS A 185 4.00 -3.90 -1.58
N LEU A 186 3.67 -4.90 -2.41
CA LEU A 186 3.81 -6.35 -2.17
C LEU A 186 5.15 -6.80 -1.54
N THR A 187 6.22 -6.02 -1.67
CA THR A 187 7.55 -6.38 -1.15
C THR A 187 8.07 -5.42 -0.07
N LEU A 188 7.18 -4.72 0.63
CA LEU A 188 7.50 -3.71 1.66
C LEU A 188 8.45 -4.24 2.75
N ILE A 189 8.39 -5.53 3.07
CA ILE A 189 9.28 -6.17 4.06
C ILE A 189 10.77 -5.97 3.76
N ARG A 190 11.14 -5.55 2.54
CA ARG A 190 12.51 -5.22 2.17
C ARG A 190 12.85 -3.74 2.32
N LYS A 191 11.98 -2.91 2.92
CA LYS A 191 12.20 -1.45 3.10
C LYS A 191 13.59 -1.14 3.67
N TYR A 192 14.11 -1.99 4.55
CA TYR A 192 15.42 -1.82 5.20
C TYR A 192 16.51 -2.77 4.68
N GLN A 193 16.40 -3.21 3.41
CA GLN A 193 17.30 -4.21 2.86
C GLN A 193 18.79 -3.80 2.88
N LYS A 194 19.09 -2.52 2.66
CA LYS A 194 20.47 -2.02 2.70
C LYS A 194 20.99 -1.89 4.15
N TYR A 195 20.10 -1.56 5.10
CA TYR A 195 20.49 -1.43 6.50
C TYR A 195 20.88 -2.77 7.13
N PHE A 196 20.11 -3.83 6.82
CA PHE A 196 20.37 -5.18 7.34
C PHE A 196 21.14 -6.08 6.37
N GLU A 197 21.58 -5.57 5.23
CA GLU A 197 22.21 -6.37 4.16
C GLU A 197 21.35 -7.59 3.77
N LEU A 198 20.03 -7.39 3.60
CA LEU A 198 19.09 -8.48 3.37
C LEU A 198 19.36 -9.17 2.03
N PRO A 199 19.32 -10.52 1.99
CA PRO A 199 19.43 -11.24 0.74
C PRO A 199 18.21 -11.04 -0.16
N VAL A 200 18.33 -11.39 -1.43
CA VAL A 200 17.17 -11.56 -2.32
C VAL A 200 16.25 -12.67 -1.80
N PHE A 201 15.00 -12.69 -2.23
CA PHE A 201 14.07 -13.77 -1.89
C PHE A 201 14.61 -15.12 -2.39
N ASN A 202 14.55 -16.12 -1.52
CA ASN A 202 14.89 -17.49 -1.91
C ASN A 202 13.76 -18.10 -2.76
N HIS A 203 14.02 -19.31 -3.29
CA HIS A 203 13.05 -20.00 -4.14
C HIS A 203 11.68 -20.21 -3.46
N GLU A 204 11.65 -20.54 -2.18
CA GLU A 204 10.40 -20.77 -1.43
C GLU A 204 9.56 -19.49 -1.34
N ASN A 205 10.19 -18.34 -1.04
CA ASN A 205 9.52 -17.05 -1.00
C ASN A 205 9.07 -16.59 -2.40
N LEU A 206 9.84 -16.86 -3.44
CA LEU A 206 9.42 -16.59 -4.82
C LEU A 206 8.22 -17.46 -5.23
N LEU A 207 8.12 -18.70 -4.77
CA LEU A 207 6.93 -19.54 -4.96
C LEU A 207 5.70 -18.96 -4.25
N LYS A 208 5.85 -18.47 -3.01
CA LYS A 208 4.74 -17.77 -2.30
C LYS A 208 4.27 -16.55 -3.09
N ILE A 209 5.18 -15.72 -3.57
CA ILE A 209 4.85 -14.55 -4.41
C ILE A 209 4.09 -15.00 -5.67
N THR A 210 4.56 -16.05 -6.35
CA THR A 210 3.89 -16.59 -7.53
C THR A 210 2.48 -17.08 -7.21
N THR A 211 2.27 -17.72 -6.06
CA THR A 211 0.95 -18.13 -5.59
C THR A 211 0.04 -16.93 -5.37
N ILE A 212 0.52 -15.91 -4.65
CA ILE A 212 -0.21 -14.66 -4.41
C ILE A 212 -0.63 -14.01 -5.74
N LEU A 213 0.29 -13.89 -6.71
CA LEU A 213 -0.03 -13.32 -8.01
C LEU A 213 -1.10 -14.12 -8.76
N ASN A 214 -1.04 -15.45 -8.76
CA ASN A 214 -2.07 -16.27 -9.39
C ASN A 214 -3.45 -16.10 -8.71
N ASP A 215 -3.46 -15.99 -7.40
CA ASP A 215 -4.66 -15.74 -6.62
C ASP A 215 -5.22 -14.34 -6.86
N MET A 216 -4.38 -13.32 -6.98
CA MET A 216 -4.77 -11.96 -7.36
C MET A 216 -5.45 -11.95 -8.74
N LYS A 217 -4.84 -12.62 -9.73
CA LYS A 217 -5.45 -12.77 -11.06
C LYS A 217 -6.83 -13.40 -10.96
N SER A 218 -6.96 -14.47 -10.19
CA SER A 218 -8.23 -15.21 -10.03
C SER A 218 -9.30 -14.38 -9.32
N ALA A 219 -8.88 -13.50 -8.40
CA ALA A 219 -9.74 -12.58 -7.65
C ALA A 219 -10.06 -11.29 -8.42
N GLY A 220 -9.38 -11.01 -9.54
CA GLY A 220 -9.53 -9.75 -10.27
C GLY A 220 -8.93 -8.55 -9.56
N CYS A 221 -7.99 -8.76 -8.63
CA CYS A 221 -7.30 -7.68 -7.93
C CYS A 221 -6.22 -7.03 -8.81
N GLU A 222 -6.00 -5.74 -8.59
CA GLU A 222 -4.88 -4.99 -9.16
C GLU A 222 -3.64 -5.09 -8.26
N LEU A 223 -2.46 -4.84 -8.81
CA LEU A 223 -1.21 -4.77 -8.07
C LEU A 223 -0.70 -3.33 -8.05
N ASP A 224 -0.43 -2.80 -6.86
CA ASP A 224 0.26 -1.54 -6.67
C ASP A 224 1.72 -1.65 -7.13
N PHE A 225 2.11 -0.85 -8.11
CA PHE A 225 3.51 -0.62 -8.47
C PHE A 225 3.99 0.63 -7.75
N ASN A 226 4.40 0.46 -6.53
CA ASN A 226 4.75 1.54 -5.62
C ASN A 226 6.19 2.01 -5.84
N SER A 227 6.33 3.26 -6.26
CA SER A 227 7.64 3.84 -6.57
C SER A 227 8.37 4.41 -5.34
N ALA A 228 7.68 4.61 -4.20
CA ALA A 228 8.28 5.23 -3.02
C ALA A 228 9.56 4.52 -2.55
N GLY A 229 9.62 3.20 -2.70
CA GLY A 229 10.79 2.42 -2.31
C GLY A 229 12.09 2.84 -2.97
N LEU A 230 12.03 3.39 -4.19
CA LEU A 230 13.21 3.88 -4.91
C LEU A 230 13.91 5.02 -4.17
N ARG A 231 13.14 5.85 -3.46
CA ARG A 231 13.61 7.03 -2.73
C ARG A 231 13.90 6.77 -1.25
N LYS A 232 13.46 5.60 -0.71
CA LYS A 232 13.78 5.26 0.68
C LYS A 232 15.27 4.93 0.83
N PRO A 233 15.98 5.54 1.77
CA PRO A 233 17.45 5.47 1.85
C PRO A 233 17.98 4.05 2.00
N TYR A 234 17.23 3.18 2.66
CA TYR A 234 17.62 1.80 2.94
C TYR A 234 17.00 0.76 2.00
N ASN A 235 16.24 1.19 0.98
CA ASN A 235 15.66 0.28 -0.02
C ASN A 235 16.30 0.47 -1.41
N GLY A 236 15.80 1.40 -2.22
CA GLY A 236 16.29 1.69 -3.57
C GLY A 236 15.73 0.78 -4.66
N GLU A 237 14.58 0.11 -4.40
CA GLU A 237 13.81 -0.69 -5.35
C GLU A 237 12.33 -0.31 -5.25
N PRO A 238 11.52 -0.45 -6.31
CA PRO A 238 10.08 -0.30 -6.19
C PRO A 238 9.46 -1.49 -5.42
N TYR A 239 8.22 -1.33 -4.99
CA TYR A 239 7.41 -2.40 -4.40
C TYR A 239 6.23 -2.74 -5.33
N PRO A 240 6.23 -3.93 -5.99
CA PRO A 240 7.28 -4.95 -6.00
C PRO A 240 8.47 -4.59 -6.90
N THR A 241 9.53 -5.40 -6.83
CA THR A 241 10.66 -5.28 -7.75
C THR A 241 10.22 -5.42 -9.22
N ALA A 242 11.00 -4.86 -10.15
CA ALA A 242 10.68 -4.91 -11.58
C ALA A 242 10.48 -6.33 -12.13
N SER A 243 11.18 -7.33 -11.59
CA SER A 243 11.02 -8.74 -12.01
C SER A 243 9.66 -9.31 -11.60
N ILE A 244 9.21 -9.02 -10.38
CA ILE A 244 7.89 -9.45 -9.87
C ILE A 244 6.77 -8.70 -10.60
N ALA A 245 6.95 -7.39 -10.84
CA ALA A 245 6.02 -6.58 -11.62
C ALA A 245 5.85 -7.13 -13.05
N ARG A 246 6.94 -7.52 -13.71
CA ARG A 246 6.88 -8.19 -15.03
C ARG A 246 6.12 -9.51 -14.97
N GLN A 247 6.34 -10.33 -13.95
CA GLN A 247 5.58 -11.57 -13.76
C GLN A 247 4.08 -11.29 -13.62
N ALA A 248 3.69 -10.24 -12.89
CA ALA A 248 2.30 -9.82 -12.79
C ALA A 248 1.70 -9.43 -14.15
N VAL A 249 2.44 -8.65 -14.96
CA VAL A 249 2.02 -8.29 -16.34
C VAL A 249 1.86 -9.54 -17.21
N GLN A 250 2.80 -10.48 -17.18
CA GLN A 250 2.71 -11.75 -17.92
C GLN A 250 1.48 -12.58 -17.52
N LEU A 251 1.09 -12.52 -16.26
CA LEU A 251 -0.14 -13.15 -15.77
C LEU A 251 -1.41 -12.38 -16.16
N GLY A 252 -1.30 -11.15 -16.67
CA GLY A 252 -2.42 -10.28 -17.02
C GLY A 252 -3.04 -9.56 -15.81
N ILE A 253 -2.28 -9.39 -14.72
CA ILE A 253 -2.70 -8.59 -13.57
C ILE A 253 -2.47 -7.11 -13.90
N PRO A 254 -3.48 -6.23 -13.74
CA PRO A 254 -3.28 -4.81 -13.95
C PRO A 254 -2.26 -4.25 -12.93
N LEU A 255 -1.21 -3.60 -13.42
CA LEU A 255 -0.33 -2.80 -12.59
C LEU A 255 -0.82 -1.36 -12.57
N VAL A 256 -0.94 -0.80 -11.38
CA VAL A 256 -1.29 0.60 -11.18
C VAL A 256 -0.13 1.29 -10.48
N TYR A 257 0.34 2.39 -11.05
CA TYR A 257 1.37 3.20 -10.42
C TYR A 257 0.86 3.78 -9.11
N GLY A 258 1.69 3.71 -8.07
CA GLY A 258 1.51 4.37 -6.79
C GLY A 258 2.75 5.21 -6.47
N SER A 259 2.59 6.51 -6.32
CA SER A 259 3.68 7.36 -5.82
C SER A 259 3.90 7.13 -4.32
N ASP A 260 2.82 6.76 -3.60
CA ASP A 260 2.78 6.68 -2.14
C ASP A 260 3.34 7.98 -1.52
N ALA A 261 2.93 9.09 -2.15
CA ALA A 261 3.48 10.40 -1.87
C ALA A 261 2.87 10.98 -0.59
N HIS A 262 3.73 11.30 0.37
CA HIS A 262 3.40 11.98 1.62
C HIS A 262 3.82 13.46 1.61
N GLN A 263 4.28 13.94 0.47
CA GLN A 263 4.55 15.34 0.13
C GLN A 263 4.38 15.55 -1.38
N VAL A 264 4.02 16.75 -1.78
CA VAL A 264 3.75 17.08 -3.19
C VAL A 264 4.95 16.75 -4.10
N ALA A 265 6.16 16.97 -3.62
CA ALA A 265 7.39 16.76 -4.37
C ALA A 265 7.66 15.27 -4.73
N ASP A 266 7.08 14.31 -4.01
CA ASP A 266 7.28 12.88 -4.26
C ASP A 266 6.35 12.30 -5.32
N GLN A 267 5.34 13.07 -5.71
CA GLN A 267 4.29 12.64 -6.61
C GLN A 267 4.79 12.49 -8.05
N GLY A 268 4.37 11.45 -8.72
CA GLY A 268 4.69 11.20 -10.12
C GLY A 268 6.14 10.81 -10.41
N GLN A 269 6.99 10.73 -9.39
CA GLN A 269 8.39 10.36 -9.56
C GLN A 269 8.53 8.89 -10.00
N ASP A 270 9.50 8.64 -10.89
CA ASP A 270 9.83 7.29 -11.38
C ASP A 270 8.66 6.58 -12.14
N TYR A 271 7.65 7.34 -12.62
CA TYR A 271 6.54 6.79 -13.39
C TYR A 271 7.00 6.08 -14.68
N ASP A 272 8.08 6.56 -15.29
CA ASP A 272 8.70 5.99 -16.49
C ASP A 272 9.19 4.55 -16.29
N ILE A 273 9.52 4.16 -15.07
CA ILE A 273 9.90 2.77 -14.74
C ILE A 273 8.71 1.83 -14.96
N LEU A 274 7.50 2.21 -14.52
CA LEU A 274 6.30 1.45 -14.83
C LEU A 274 6.06 1.38 -16.34
N GLU A 275 6.13 2.51 -17.03
CA GLU A 275 5.94 2.54 -18.49
C GLU A 275 6.92 1.61 -19.22
N ASN A 276 8.18 1.59 -18.79
CA ASN A 276 9.19 0.69 -19.33
C ASN A 276 8.84 -0.78 -19.10
N ILE A 277 8.28 -1.13 -17.92
CA ILE A 277 7.85 -2.50 -17.61
C ILE A 277 6.68 -2.91 -18.52
N LEU A 278 5.68 -2.03 -18.68
CA LEU A 278 4.49 -2.30 -19.48
C LEU A 278 4.78 -2.40 -20.98
N ASN A 279 5.78 -1.66 -21.47
CA ASN A 279 6.15 -1.61 -22.88
C ASN A 279 7.17 -2.67 -23.32
N GLN A 280 7.73 -3.45 -22.37
CA GLN A 280 8.63 -4.55 -22.73
C GLN A 280 7.82 -5.68 -23.38
N PRO A 281 8.36 -6.31 -24.44
CA PRO A 281 7.74 -7.51 -25.01
C PRO A 281 7.54 -8.57 -23.93
N LEU A 282 6.37 -9.21 -23.94
CA LEU A 282 6.15 -10.40 -23.12
C LEU A 282 7.01 -11.52 -23.75
N ASP A 283 7.91 -12.08 -22.94
CA ASP A 283 8.66 -13.26 -23.36
C ASP A 283 7.67 -14.41 -23.62
N ASN A 284 7.67 -14.93 -24.86
CA ASN A 284 6.81 -16.04 -25.31
C ASN A 284 7.27 -17.37 -24.73
#